data_ad8e3c5f8512f7b5f7d0c340ec2d4e09
#
_entry.id   ad8e3c5f8512f7b5f7d0c340ec2d4e09
#
_cell.length_a   1.000
_cell.length_b   1.000
_cell.length_c   1.000
_cell.angle_alpha   90.00
_cell.angle_beta   90.00
_cell.angle_gamma   90.00
#
_symmetry.space_group_name_H-M   'P 1'
#
loop_
_entity.id
_entity.type
_entity.pdbx_description
1 polymer ?
#
loop_
_entity_poly.entity_id
_entity_poly.type
_entity_poly.pdbx_seq_one_letter_code
_entity_poly.pdbx_strand_id
1 'polypeptide(L)'
;EEGKEIPAADGYELKLENVSYRYPGADKDTIHGLTLTVHPGERLAIVGLNGAGKTTLVKLLCGLLDPTEGLVLLNGKDVRGFNRRSYYDLFSAVFQEFSVLDVTVAEEIAQTTEGIDYDKIADCVEKAGLTTTIEKLPKGMQTHVGREVYLDGVLFSGGQTQRLMLAR
;
A
#
# COMPACT_ATOMS: atom_id res chain seq x y z
N GLU A 1 2.34 -0.74 -20.70
CA GLU A 1 3.28 -1.88 -20.76
C GLU A 1 4.60 -1.55 -21.48
N GLU A 2 4.78 -0.30 -21.92
CA GLU A 2 6.04 0.18 -22.47
C GLU A 2 6.93 0.68 -21.34
N GLY A 3 8.20 0.29 -21.33
CA GLY A 3 9.19 0.71 -20.33
C GLY A 3 10.23 -0.39 -20.12
N LYS A 4 11.37 0.01 -19.56
CA LYS A 4 12.46 -0.92 -19.24
C LYS A 4 12.15 -1.68 -17.96
N GLU A 5 12.50 -2.96 -17.91
CA GLU A 5 12.49 -3.73 -16.68
C GLU A 5 13.46 -3.14 -15.66
N ILE A 6 13.11 -3.25 -14.40
CA ILE A 6 13.95 -2.76 -13.30
C ILE A 6 15.01 -3.82 -13.01
N PRO A 7 16.30 -3.45 -13.08
CA PRO A 7 17.37 -4.39 -12.72
C PRO A 7 17.26 -4.81 -11.26
N ALA A 8 17.44 -6.09 -10.98
CA ALA A 8 17.56 -6.58 -9.61
C ALA A 8 18.73 -5.89 -8.88
N ALA A 9 18.51 -5.51 -7.64
CA ALA A 9 19.49 -4.86 -6.79
C ALA A 9 19.32 -5.31 -5.34
N ASP A 10 20.39 -5.25 -4.55
CA ASP A 10 20.36 -5.57 -3.11
C ASP A 10 19.61 -4.49 -2.29
N GLY A 11 19.20 -3.42 -2.94
CA GLY A 11 18.42 -2.33 -2.37
C GLY A 11 18.18 -1.24 -3.40
N TYR A 12 17.13 -0.45 -3.15
CA TYR A 12 16.73 0.62 -4.03
C TYR A 12 16.77 1.95 -3.28
N GLU A 13 17.43 2.95 -3.88
CA GLU A 13 17.34 4.34 -3.46
C GLU A 13 16.20 5.02 -4.21
N LEU A 14 15.31 5.68 -3.48
CA LEU A 14 14.27 6.54 -4.03
C LEU A 14 14.63 8.00 -3.79
N LYS A 15 14.61 8.81 -4.84
CA LYS A 15 14.87 10.24 -4.74
C LYS A 15 13.76 11.03 -5.41
N LEU A 16 13.24 12.02 -4.70
CA LEU A 16 12.44 13.09 -5.29
C LEU A 16 13.36 14.29 -5.51
N GLU A 17 13.32 14.85 -6.69
CA GLU A 17 14.16 15.97 -7.11
C GLU A 17 13.28 17.12 -7.56
N ASN A 18 13.16 18.15 -6.70
CA ASN A 18 12.34 19.35 -6.91
C ASN A 18 10.89 19.02 -7.33
N VAL A 19 10.27 18.03 -6.65
CA VAL A 19 8.96 17.51 -6.99
C VAL A 19 7.86 18.44 -6.52
N SER A 20 6.98 18.84 -7.45
CA SER A 20 5.69 19.46 -7.14
C SER A 20 4.55 18.61 -7.66
N TYR A 21 3.44 18.64 -6.95
CA TYR A 21 2.22 17.96 -7.38
C TYR A 21 0.98 18.78 -7.05
N ARG A 22 0.12 18.92 -8.06
CA ARG A 22 -1.19 19.57 -7.97
C ARG A 22 -2.27 18.62 -8.45
N TYR A 23 -3.31 18.43 -7.66
CA TYR A 23 -4.48 17.68 -8.11
C TYR A 23 -5.22 18.43 -9.22
N PRO A 24 -5.82 17.71 -10.18
CA PRO A 24 -6.67 18.34 -11.21
C PRO A 24 -7.76 19.19 -10.57
N GLY A 25 -7.87 20.45 -11.03
CA GLY A 25 -8.85 21.41 -10.52
C GLY A 25 -8.49 22.10 -9.20
N ALA A 26 -7.34 21.81 -8.61
CA ALA A 26 -6.86 22.52 -7.42
C ALA A 26 -6.12 23.81 -7.79
N ASP A 27 -6.30 24.86 -6.98
CA ASP A 27 -5.64 26.16 -7.19
C ASP A 27 -4.19 26.18 -6.69
N LYS A 28 -3.83 25.23 -5.81
CA LYS A 28 -2.52 25.19 -5.14
C LYS A 28 -1.90 23.80 -5.21
N ASP A 29 -0.57 23.78 -5.16
CA ASP A 29 0.18 22.54 -5.05
C ASP A 29 -0.06 21.88 -3.69
N THR A 30 -0.27 20.57 -3.71
CA THR A 30 -0.30 19.76 -2.49
C THR A 30 1.11 19.44 -2.01
N ILE A 31 2.04 19.27 -2.94
CA ILE A 31 3.50 19.17 -2.71
C ILE A 31 4.15 20.25 -3.57
N HIS A 32 5.10 20.97 -3.02
CA HIS A 32 5.80 22.05 -3.73
C HIS A 32 7.30 21.97 -3.52
N GLY A 33 8.05 21.81 -4.62
CA GLY A 33 9.51 21.87 -4.66
C GLY A 33 10.22 20.88 -3.73
N LEU A 34 9.61 19.72 -3.44
CA LEU A 34 10.15 18.77 -2.49
C LEU A 34 11.35 18.02 -3.06
N THR A 35 12.47 18.06 -2.33
CA THR A 35 13.63 17.21 -2.58
C THR A 35 13.86 16.31 -1.36
N LEU A 36 13.85 15.00 -1.58
CA LEU A 36 13.97 13.98 -0.55
C LEU A 36 14.69 12.77 -1.12
N THR A 37 15.59 12.17 -0.34
CA THR A 37 16.21 10.89 -0.68
C THR A 37 15.88 9.87 0.41
N VAL A 38 15.47 8.68 0.02
CA VAL A 38 15.26 7.52 0.89
C VAL A 38 16.26 6.46 0.48
N HIS A 39 17.20 6.15 1.37
CA HIS A 39 18.26 5.18 1.10
C HIS A 39 17.80 3.74 1.35
N PRO A 40 18.46 2.74 0.74
CA PRO A 40 18.20 1.34 1.02
C PRO A 40 18.25 1.02 2.52
N GLY A 41 17.22 0.33 3.03
CA GLY A 41 17.11 -0.04 4.45
C GLY A 41 16.75 1.10 5.41
N GLU A 42 16.59 2.33 4.93
CA GLU A 42 16.20 3.47 5.74
C GLU A 42 14.73 3.35 6.20
N ARG A 43 14.49 3.79 7.45
CA ARG A 43 13.15 3.94 8.01
C ARG A 43 12.80 5.41 8.11
N LEU A 44 11.87 5.86 7.28
CA LEU A 44 11.42 7.24 7.24
C LEU A 44 10.07 7.39 7.91
N ALA A 45 9.96 8.32 8.88
CA ALA A 45 8.70 8.73 9.46
C ALA A 45 8.24 10.07 8.85
N ILE A 46 7.04 10.09 8.28
CA ILE A 46 6.43 11.29 7.71
C ILE A 46 5.35 11.77 8.66
N VAL A 47 5.56 12.95 9.27
CA VAL A 47 4.64 13.56 10.22
C VAL A 47 4.08 14.88 9.67
N GLY A 48 2.85 15.20 10.04
CA GLY A 48 2.19 16.43 9.62
C GLY A 48 0.69 16.38 9.89
N LEU A 49 0.06 17.55 9.82
CA LEU A 49 -1.38 17.69 9.99
C LEU A 49 -2.16 16.93 8.89
N ASN A 50 -3.45 16.69 9.15
CA ASN A 50 -4.34 16.16 8.11
C ASN A 50 -4.40 17.14 6.93
N GLY A 51 -4.31 16.59 5.71
CA GLY A 51 -4.25 17.42 4.49
C GLY A 51 -2.86 17.97 4.13
N ALA A 52 -1.81 17.70 4.91
CA ALA A 52 -0.46 18.19 4.64
C ALA A 52 0.26 17.49 3.44
N GLY A 53 -0.43 16.62 2.70
CA GLY A 53 0.14 15.94 1.53
C GLY A 53 0.88 14.62 1.81
N LYS A 54 0.83 14.08 3.05
CA LYS A 54 1.53 12.82 3.39
C LYS A 54 1.16 11.65 2.48
N THR A 55 -0.14 11.42 2.28
CA THR A 55 -0.63 10.36 1.38
C THR A 55 -0.25 10.63 -0.08
N THR A 56 -0.27 11.90 -0.50
CA THR A 56 0.16 12.31 -1.85
C THR A 56 1.64 12.00 -2.06
N LEU A 57 2.48 12.28 -1.06
CA LEU A 57 3.90 11.95 -1.10
C LEU A 57 4.14 10.44 -1.27
N VAL A 58 3.45 9.61 -0.47
CA VAL A 58 3.53 8.14 -0.61
C VAL A 58 3.08 7.69 -2.00
N LYS A 59 1.98 8.24 -2.51
CA LYS A 59 1.48 7.92 -3.87
C LYS A 59 2.48 8.31 -4.97
N LEU A 60 3.18 9.42 -4.83
CA LEU A 60 4.26 9.84 -5.74
C LEU A 60 5.45 8.88 -5.68
N LEU A 61 5.90 8.50 -4.48
CA LEU A 61 6.98 7.54 -4.28
C LEU A 61 6.65 6.17 -4.88
N CYS A 62 5.42 5.68 -4.70
CA CYS A 62 4.96 4.41 -5.27
C CYS A 62 4.61 4.49 -6.77
N GLY A 63 4.71 5.66 -7.40
CA GLY A 63 4.37 5.85 -8.82
C GLY A 63 2.87 5.78 -9.13
N LEU A 64 1.99 5.86 -8.12
CA LEU A 64 0.54 5.94 -8.30
C LEU A 64 0.09 7.33 -8.79
N LEU A 65 0.95 8.34 -8.62
CA LEU A 65 0.80 9.68 -9.15
C LEU A 65 2.10 10.07 -9.84
N ASP A 66 1.99 10.75 -10.96
CA ASP A 66 3.13 11.37 -11.62
C ASP A 66 3.27 12.82 -11.14
N PRO A 67 4.49 13.32 -10.85
CA PRO A 67 4.67 14.70 -10.44
C PRO A 67 4.27 15.67 -11.56
N THR A 68 3.71 16.83 -11.20
CA THR A 68 3.47 17.92 -12.16
C THR A 68 4.76 18.61 -12.56
N GLU A 69 5.73 18.66 -11.65
CA GLU A 69 7.08 19.17 -11.88
C GLU A 69 8.11 18.34 -11.11
N GLY A 70 9.33 18.33 -11.58
CA GLY A 70 10.43 17.58 -10.97
C GLY A 70 10.45 16.11 -11.39
N LEU A 71 11.27 15.32 -10.71
CA LEU A 71 11.53 13.92 -11.04
C LEU A 71 11.45 13.03 -9.81
N VAL A 72 10.90 11.83 -10.01
CA VAL A 72 11.04 10.72 -9.07
C VAL A 72 12.05 9.75 -9.66
N LEU A 73 13.09 9.44 -8.92
CA LEU A 73 14.21 8.63 -9.38
C LEU A 73 14.31 7.35 -8.56
N LEU A 74 14.54 6.23 -9.23
CA LEU A 74 14.93 4.95 -8.65
C LEU A 74 16.37 4.65 -9.05
N ASN A 75 17.27 4.57 -8.08
CA ASN A 75 18.71 4.40 -8.33
C ASN A 75 19.24 5.40 -9.40
N GLY A 76 18.81 6.67 -9.28
CA GLY A 76 19.22 7.77 -10.17
C GLY A 76 18.57 7.78 -11.56
N LYS A 77 17.60 6.90 -11.83
CA LYS A 77 16.87 6.84 -13.11
C LYS A 77 15.43 7.25 -12.93
N ASP A 78 14.91 8.07 -13.85
CA ASP A 78 13.51 8.51 -13.84
C ASP A 78 12.58 7.29 -13.90
N VAL A 79 11.66 7.20 -12.92
CA VAL A 79 10.71 6.08 -12.79
C VAL A 79 9.77 5.95 -13.97
N ARG A 80 9.53 7.03 -14.71
CA ARG A 80 8.70 7.03 -15.93
C ARG A 80 9.32 6.24 -17.10
N GLY A 81 10.62 5.97 -17.03
CA GLY A 81 11.34 5.14 -18.01
C GLY A 81 11.22 3.64 -17.75
N PHE A 82 10.66 3.21 -16.62
CA PHE A 82 10.48 1.81 -16.26
C PHE A 82 9.09 1.30 -16.63
N ASN A 83 9.00 -0.04 -16.76
CA ASN A 83 7.71 -0.71 -16.83
C ASN A 83 6.94 -0.45 -15.53
N ARG A 84 5.71 0.05 -15.66
CA ARG A 84 4.88 0.47 -14.52
C ARG A 84 4.60 -0.68 -13.56
N ARG A 85 4.32 -1.86 -14.09
CA ARG A 85 4.03 -3.05 -13.29
C ARG A 85 5.25 -3.47 -12.49
N SER A 86 6.42 -3.57 -13.14
CA SER A 86 7.68 -3.89 -12.46
C SER A 86 8.02 -2.87 -11.37
N TYR A 87 7.65 -1.60 -11.58
CA TYR A 87 7.83 -0.57 -10.54
C TYR A 87 6.87 -0.77 -9.36
N TYR A 88 5.61 -1.07 -9.60
CA TYR A 88 4.64 -1.34 -8.54
C TYR A 88 4.99 -2.58 -7.72
N ASP A 89 5.55 -3.61 -8.34
CA ASP A 89 5.96 -4.86 -7.68
C ASP A 89 7.09 -4.64 -6.63
N LEU A 90 7.76 -3.48 -6.65
CA LEU A 90 8.74 -3.10 -5.63
C LEU A 90 8.11 -2.64 -4.31
N PHE A 91 6.81 -2.34 -4.28
CA PHE A 91 6.16 -1.73 -3.14
C PHE A 91 5.11 -2.64 -2.54
N SER A 92 5.08 -2.66 -1.21
CA SER A 92 3.92 -3.10 -0.43
C SER A 92 3.39 -1.87 0.32
N ALA A 93 2.17 -1.44 0.03
CA ALA A 93 1.60 -0.23 0.60
C ALA A 93 0.27 -0.52 1.28
N VAL A 94 0.11 -0.02 2.51
CA VAL A 94 -1.16 -0.03 3.23
C VAL A 94 -1.65 1.41 3.33
N PHE A 95 -2.70 1.72 2.59
CA PHE A 95 -3.35 3.03 2.63
C PHE A 95 -4.41 3.07 3.74
N GLN A 96 -4.76 4.26 4.18
CA GLN A 96 -5.77 4.48 5.21
C GLN A 96 -7.19 4.21 4.66
N GLU A 97 -7.42 4.50 3.39
CA GLU A 97 -8.66 4.19 2.68
C GLU A 97 -8.46 2.90 1.87
N PHE A 98 -9.15 1.86 2.23
CA PHE A 98 -9.16 0.58 1.52
C PHE A 98 -10.59 0.06 1.46
N SER A 99 -10.90 -0.61 0.37
CA SER A 99 -12.11 -1.40 0.24
C SER A 99 -11.82 -2.83 0.71
N VAL A 100 -12.61 -3.31 1.64
CA VAL A 100 -12.64 -4.72 2.02
C VAL A 100 -13.70 -5.38 1.16
N LEU A 101 -13.34 -6.47 0.50
CA LEU A 101 -14.27 -7.25 -0.28
C LEU A 101 -15.19 -8.04 0.65
N ASP A 102 -16.42 -8.34 0.21
CA ASP A 102 -17.36 -9.20 0.93
C ASP A 102 -16.99 -10.70 0.73
N VAL A 103 -15.83 -11.06 1.26
CA VAL A 103 -15.23 -12.40 1.19
C VAL A 103 -14.86 -12.85 2.60
N THR A 104 -14.43 -14.09 2.76
CA THR A 104 -13.93 -14.56 4.06
C THR A 104 -12.60 -13.92 4.44
N VAL A 105 -12.27 -13.93 5.73
CA VAL A 105 -10.94 -13.44 6.21
C VAL A 105 -9.80 -14.14 5.47
N ALA A 106 -9.90 -15.45 5.24
CA ALA A 106 -8.89 -16.22 4.54
C ALA A 106 -8.74 -15.76 3.08
N GLU A 107 -9.84 -15.58 2.37
CA GLU A 107 -9.83 -15.10 0.97
C GLU A 107 -9.32 -13.67 0.84
N GLU A 108 -9.66 -12.80 1.80
CA GLU A 108 -9.16 -11.41 1.83
C GLU A 108 -7.63 -11.36 2.00
N ILE A 109 -7.08 -12.20 2.87
CA ILE A 109 -5.62 -12.28 3.09
C ILE A 109 -4.93 -12.95 1.89
N ALA A 110 -5.48 -14.06 1.39
CA ALA A 110 -4.92 -14.81 0.27
C ALA A 110 -5.04 -14.10 -1.08
N GLN A 111 -5.99 -13.14 -1.20
CA GLN A 111 -6.37 -12.49 -2.48
C GLN A 111 -6.79 -13.48 -3.58
N THR A 112 -7.30 -14.63 -3.17
CA THR A 112 -7.83 -15.67 -4.04
C THR A 112 -8.90 -16.45 -3.31
N THR A 113 -9.83 -17.03 -4.06
CA THR A 113 -10.87 -17.95 -3.55
C THR A 113 -10.49 -19.42 -3.74
N GLU A 114 -9.40 -19.70 -4.46
CA GLU A 114 -8.96 -21.05 -4.80
C GLU A 114 -7.50 -21.27 -4.37
N GLY A 115 -7.19 -22.51 -3.95
CA GLY A 115 -5.80 -22.90 -3.63
C GLY A 115 -5.21 -22.20 -2.41
N ILE A 116 -6.05 -21.83 -1.42
CA ILE A 116 -5.64 -21.09 -0.24
C ILE A 116 -4.71 -21.93 0.64
N ASP A 117 -3.51 -21.40 0.90
CA ASP A 117 -2.54 -21.97 1.83
C ASP A 117 -2.83 -21.44 3.25
N TYR A 118 -3.58 -22.21 4.01
CA TYR A 118 -4.00 -21.84 5.38
C TYR A 118 -2.85 -21.74 6.38
N ASP A 119 -1.77 -22.49 6.18
CA ASP A 119 -0.59 -22.42 7.07
C ASP A 119 0.14 -21.09 6.88
N LYS A 120 0.31 -20.66 5.63
CA LYS A 120 0.87 -19.35 5.29
C LYS A 120 -0.02 -18.21 5.80
N ILE A 121 -1.33 -18.32 5.66
CA ILE A 121 -2.26 -17.32 6.20
C ILE A 121 -2.15 -17.23 7.72
N ALA A 122 -2.08 -18.37 8.43
CA ALA A 122 -1.95 -18.39 9.89
C ALA A 122 -0.67 -17.64 10.34
N ASP A 123 0.45 -17.84 9.66
CA ASP A 123 1.70 -17.11 9.91
C ASP A 123 1.55 -15.60 9.65
N CYS A 124 0.89 -15.20 8.56
CA CYS A 124 0.61 -13.79 8.27
C CYS A 124 -0.30 -13.15 9.33
N VAL A 125 -1.34 -13.86 9.77
CA VAL A 125 -2.28 -13.43 10.81
C VAL A 125 -1.56 -13.21 12.14
N GLU A 126 -0.66 -14.13 12.52
CA GLU A 126 0.15 -14.02 13.73
C GLU A 126 1.07 -12.79 13.65
N LYS A 127 1.81 -12.63 12.56
CA LYS A 127 2.70 -11.48 12.32
C LYS A 127 1.98 -10.14 12.33
N ALA A 128 0.74 -10.11 11.83
CA ALA A 128 -0.12 -8.93 11.86
C ALA A 128 -0.80 -8.69 13.21
N GLY A 129 -0.64 -9.59 14.19
CA GLY A 129 -1.24 -9.48 15.51
C GLY A 129 -2.78 -9.60 15.50
N LEU A 130 -3.31 -10.44 14.61
CA LEU A 130 -4.75 -10.67 14.45
C LEU A 130 -5.25 -11.98 15.04
N THR A 131 -4.38 -12.88 15.52
CA THR A 131 -4.74 -14.21 16.00
C THR A 131 -5.91 -14.19 16.97
N THR A 132 -5.81 -13.44 18.08
CA THR A 132 -6.87 -13.35 19.08
C THR A 132 -8.15 -12.67 18.56
N THR A 133 -8.06 -11.85 17.54
CA THR A 133 -9.23 -11.24 16.89
C THR A 133 -9.99 -12.29 16.07
N ILE A 134 -9.27 -13.07 15.26
CA ILE A 134 -9.85 -14.08 14.38
C ILE A 134 -10.39 -15.26 15.18
N GLU A 135 -9.72 -15.68 16.26
CA GLU A 135 -10.23 -16.74 17.16
C GLU A 135 -11.59 -16.42 17.80
N LYS A 136 -11.89 -15.13 17.99
CA LYS A 136 -13.18 -14.68 18.53
C LYS A 136 -14.29 -14.58 17.49
N LEU A 137 -13.97 -14.74 16.21
CA LEU A 137 -14.97 -14.71 15.16
C LEU A 137 -15.80 -16.00 15.12
N PRO A 138 -17.10 -15.92 14.76
CA PRO A 138 -18.01 -17.09 14.79
C PRO A 138 -17.53 -18.29 13.97
N LYS A 139 -16.83 -18.04 12.88
CA LYS A 139 -16.31 -19.07 11.95
C LYS A 139 -14.79 -18.92 11.73
N GLY A 140 -14.08 -18.23 12.66
CA GLY A 140 -12.65 -17.98 12.53
C GLY A 140 -12.28 -17.33 11.18
N MET A 141 -11.32 -17.90 10.45
CA MET A 141 -10.88 -17.43 9.13
C MET A 141 -11.95 -17.56 8.04
N GLN A 142 -12.99 -18.37 8.24
CA GLN A 142 -14.14 -18.53 7.33
C GLN A 142 -15.26 -17.52 7.59
N THR A 143 -15.06 -16.57 8.50
CA THR A 143 -16.01 -15.50 8.75
C THR A 143 -15.94 -14.48 7.62
N HIS A 144 -17.08 -14.10 7.06
CA HIS A 144 -17.14 -13.04 6.04
C HIS A 144 -16.81 -11.67 6.64
N VAL A 145 -16.05 -10.87 5.89
CA VAL A 145 -15.73 -9.49 6.22
C VAL A 145 -16.66 -8.57 5.43
N GLY A 146 -17.23 -7.58 6.11
CA GLY A 146 -18.27 -6.74 5.50
C GLY A 146 -19.69 -7.24 5.82
N ARG A 147 -20.66 -6.41 5.54
CA ARG A 147 -22.10 -6.71 5.73
C ARG A 147 -22.96 -6.27 4.55
N GLU A 148 -22.33 -5.92 3.43
CA GLU A 148 -23.07 -5.47 2.26
C GLU A 148 -23.77 -6.62 1.55
N VAL A 149 -23.13 -7.79 1.53
CA VAL A 149 -23.66 -9.01 0.90
C VAL A 149 -24.11 -10.04 1.96
N TYR A 150 -23.32 -10.24 3.01
CA TYR A 150 -23.57 -11.25 4.04
C TYR A 150 -23.98 -10.59 5.36
N LEU A 151 -25.23 -10.78 5.77
CA LEU A 151 -25.79 -10.20 7.00
C LEU A 151 -25.10 -10.71 8.28
N ASP A 152 -24.49 -11.90 8.24
CA ASP A 152 -23.70 -12.50 9.32
C ASP A 152 -22.22 -12.14 9.28
N GLY A 153 -21.82 -11.30 8.32
CA GLY A 153 -20.47 -10.78 8.20
C GLY A 153 -20.07 -9.87 9.36
N VAL A 154 -18.80 -9.74 9.62
CA VAL A 154 -18.24 -8.89 10.68
C VAL A 154 -17.66 -7.62 10.13
N LEU A 155 -17.81 -6.54 10.91
CA LEU A 155 -17.15 -5.26 10.65
C LEU A 155 -15.93 -5.15 11.57
N PHE A 156 -14.75 -5.07 11.01
CA PHE A 156 -13.53 -4.79 11.74
C PHE A 156 -13.44 -3.30 12.11
N SER A 157 -12.85 -3.00 13.26
CA SER A 157 -12.45 -1.62 13.57
C SER A 157 -11.36 -1.16 12.59
N GLY A 158 -11.17 0.16 12.45
CA GLY A 158 -10.15 0.71 11.57
C GLY A 158 -8.74 0.12 11.79
N GLY A 159 -8.34 -0.06 13.07
CA GLY A 159 -7.06 -0.68 13.39
C GLY A 159 -7.00 -2.18 13.09
N GLN A 160 -8.10 -2.91 13.21
CA GLN A 160 -8.18 -4.31 12.82
C GLN A 160 -8.12 -4.46 11.30
N THR A 161 -8.81 -3.58 10.57
CA THR A 161 -8.78 -3.58 9.11
C THR A 161 -7.38 -3.24 8.58
N GLN A 162 -6.68 -2.28 9.19
CA GLN A 162 -5.28 -2.01 8.83
C GLN A 162 -4.37 -3.23 9.03
N ARG A 163 -4.55 -3.96 10.15
CA ARG A 163 -3.80 -5.20 10.39
C ARG A 163 -4.18 -6.32 9.42
N LEU A 164 -5.45 -6.39 9.00
CA LEU A 164 -5.90 -7.32 7.97
C LEU A 164 -5.19 -7.04 6.63
N MET A 165 -5.05 -5.75 6.26
CA MET A 165 -4.29 -5.35 5.07
C MET A 165 -2.78 -5.63 5.19
N LEU A 166 -2.21 -5.61 6.40
CA LEU A 166 -0.82 -6.01 6.63
C LEU A 166 -0.61 -7.53 6.52
N ALA A 167 -1.64 -8.33 6.83
CA ALA A 167 -1.58 -9.78 6.70
C ALA A 167 -1.73 -10.25 5.24
N ARG A 168 -2.26 -9.40 4.38
CA ARG A 168 -2.46 -9.59 2.95
C ARG A 168 -1.16 -9.51 2.16
#